data_1c840cf96a75adb5fdcebf6c03097d0e
#
_entry.id   1c840cf96a75adb5fdcebf6c03097d0e
#
_cell.length_a   1.000
_cell.length_b   1.000
_cell.length_c   1.000
_cell.angle_alpha   90.00
_cell.angle_beta   90.00
_cell.angle_gamma   90.00
#
_symmetry.space_group_name_H-M   'P 1'
#
loop_
_entity.id
_entity.type
_entity.pdbx_description
1 polymer ?
#
loop_
_entity_poly.entity_id
_entity_poly.type
_entity_poly.pdbx_seq_one_letter_code
_entity_poly.pdbx_strand_id
1 'polypeptide(L)'
;MKRLLLFKKWLAIFLFFSNTIAFSKELPNNLELKYELTQNGESLGTVIEKFTIDDGGNYHLESIMKGIGLYALFGDRVLISEGKITFEGLKPKRFEVHQGSNTSKNAIVDFDWENQKLITRYKGSETKENIENKTQDLISYLYQFNYENFDEPMIEFAAATGKKYKKYQFRVVDKKVELSLGSINIETTSIQSIAEKDGKPETQIWLHNKLYRLPIRIRYQEKNGSTLEQNLVQTNLDLNAF
;
A
#
# COMPACT_ATOMS: atom_id res chain seq x y z
N MET A 1 13.47 -54.09 56.93
CA MET A 1 12.46 -53.10 56.46
C MET A 1 13.23 -51.96 55.77
N LYS A 2 13.30 -51.99 54.41
CA LYS A 2 13.97 -50.93 53.62
C LYS A 2 12.90 -50.16 52.84
N ARG A 3 12.75 -48.87 53.15
CA ARG A 3 11.86 -47.95 52.39
C ARG A 3 12.59 -47.46 51.16
N LEU A 4 12.02 -47.76 50.00
CA LEU A 4 12.47 -47.30 48.67
C LEU A 4 11.85 -45.92 48.43
N LEU A 5 12.66 -44.88 48.34
CA LEU A 5 12.27 -43.53 47.96
C LEU A 5 12.27 -43.40 46.43
N LEU A 6 11.09 -43.28 45.83
CA LEU A 6 10.90 -42.97 44.41
C LEU A 6 11.05 -41.48 44.18
N PHE A 7 12.15 -41.05 43.56
CA PHE A 7 12.34 -39.72 43.05
C PHE A 7 11.58 -39.56 41.71
N LYS A 8 10.46 -38.86 41.68
CA LYS A 8 9.81 -38.42 40.47
C LYS A 8 10.60 -37.22 39.90
N LYS A 9 11.33 -37.43 38.81
CA LYS A 9 11.91 -36.36 38.03
C LYS A 9 10.80 -35.70 37.19
N TRP A 10 10.42 -34.48 37.54
CA TRP A 10 9.62 -33.62 36.70
C TRP A 10 10.54 -32.98 35.64
N LEU A 11 10.40 -33.42 34.40
CA LEU A 11 11.04 -32.78 33.24
C LEU A 11 10.13 -31.64 32.80
N ALA A 12 10.47 -30.41 33.21
CA ALA A 12 9.83 -29.21 32.70
C ALA A 12 10.32 -28.95 31.27
N ILE A 13 9.48 -29.24 30.28
CA ILE A 13 9.71 -28.85 28.89
C ILE A 13 9.39 -27.36 28.78
N PHE A 14 10.44 -26.53 28.75
CA PHE A 14 10.36 -25.13 28.38
C PHE A 14 10.20 -25.06 26.84
N LEU A 15 8.96 -24.95 26.35
CA LEU A 15 8.68 -24.58 24.98
C LEU A 15 9.07 -23.11 24.79
N PHE A 16 10.29 -22.91 24.23
CA PHE A 16 10.67 -21.62 23.67
C PHE A 16 9.80 -21.38 22.43
N PHE A 17 8.73 -20.61 22.59
CA PHE A 17 8.08 -19.95 21.45
C PHE A 17 9.05 -18.89 20.93
N SER A 18 9.86 -19.24 19.95
CA SER A 18 10.57 -18.27 19.14
C SER A 18 9.52 -17.49 18.32
N ASN A 19 9.02 -16.40 18.89
CA ASN A 19 8.34 -15.39 18.08
C ASN A 19 9.39 -14.82 17.12
N THR A 20 9.41 -15.31 15.89
CA THR A 20 10.08 -14.62 14.79
C THR A 20 9.31 -13.33 14.55
N ILE A 21 9.75 -12.26 15.20
CA ILE A 21 9.29 -10.90 14.86
C ILE A 21 9.82 -10.70 13.44
N ALA A 22 8.92 -10.74 12.46
CA ALA A 22 9.25 -10.30 11.12
C ALA A 22 9.56 -8.79 11.23
N PHE A 23 10.86 -8.45 11.23
CA PHE A 23 11.29 -7.06 11.16
C PHE A 23 10.83 -6.52 9.81
N SER A 24 9.77 -5.73 9.78
CA SER A 24 9.54 -4.83 8.66
C SER A 24 10.72 -3.87 8.62
N LYS A 25 11.30 -3.67 7.44
CA LYS A 25 12.38 -2.72 7.26
C LYS A 25 11.78 -1.32 7.38
N GLU A 26 12.35 -0.45 8.21
CA GLU A 26 11.87 0.92 8.33
C GLU A 26 11.93 1.61 6.97
N LEU A 27 10.85 2.28 6.59
CA LEU A 27 10.79 3.06 5.35
C LEU A 27 11.84 4.20 5.41
N PRO A 28 12.45 4.57 4.29
CA PRO A 28 13.41 5.65 4.26
C PRO A 28 12.73 7.00 4.53
N ASN A 29 13.43 7.91 5.22
CA ASN A 29 12.89 9.23 5.57
C ASN A 29 12.57 10.10 4.35
N ASN A 30 13.15 9.78 3.19
CA ASN A 30 12.87 10.45 1.93
C ASN A 30 12.90 9.43 0.79
N LEU A 31 11.77 9.31 0.10
CA LEU A 31 11.61 8.41 -1.03
C LEU A 31 10.93 9.15 -2.18
N GLU A 32 11.51 9.06 -3.36
CA GLU A 32 10.92 9.54 -4.60
C GLU A 32 10.78 8.39 -5.60
N LEU A 33 9.55 8.22 -6.12
CA LEU A 33 9.23 7.22 -7.14
C LEU A 33 8.59 7.93 -8.33
N LYS A 34 9.08 7.61 -9.53
CA LYS A 34 8.47 8.09 -10.78
C LYS A 34 8.02 6.90 -11.60
N TYR A 35 6.76 6.91 -11.97
CA TYR A 35 6.14 5.90 -12.80
C TYR A 35 5.77 6.45 -14.17
N GLU A 36 5.90 5.64 -15.19
CA GLU A 36 5.18 5.82 -16.44
C GLU A 36 3.77 5.26 -16.29
N LEU A 37 2.77 6.03 -16.72
CA LEU A 37 1.38 5.63 -16.78
C LEU A 37 1.01 5.28 -18.21
N THR A 38 0.51 4.05 -18.44
CA THR A 38 0.08 3.59 -19.76
C THR A 38 -1.35 3.04 -19.72
N GLN A 39 -2.05 3.12 -20.87
CA GLN A 39 -3.32 2.42 -21.08
C GLN A 39 -3.21 1.58 -22.34
N ASN A 40 -3.43 0.26 -22.21
CA ASN A 40 -3.27 -0.71 -23.30
C ASN A 40 -1.89 -0.60 -24.00
N GLY A 41 -0.84 -0.22 -23.25
CA GLY A 41 0.52 -0.03 -23.73
C GLY A 41 0.82 1.36 -24.31
N GLU A 42 -0.17 2.24 -24.48
CA GLU A 42 0.04 3.62 -24.90
C GLU A 42 0.30 4.53 -23.69
N SER A 43 1.31 5.41 -23.79
CA SER A 43 1.65 6.32 -22.70
C SER A 43 0.57 7.38 -22.50
N LEU A 44 0.08 7.50 -21.26
CA LEU A 44 -0.90 8.51 -20.85
C LEU A 44 -0.27 9.67 -20.08
N GLY A 45 0.88 9.43 -19.46
CA GLY A 45 1.52 10.40 -18.60
C GLY A 45 2.48 9.79 -17.58
N THR A 46 2.65 10.49 -16.49
CA THR A 46 3.54 10.07 -15.39
C THR A 46 2.85 10.22 -14.03
N VAL A 47 3.28 9.39 -13.06
CA VAL A 47 2.96 9.58 -11.65
C VAL A 47 4.27 9.79 -10.91
N ILE A 48 4.33 10.83 -10.09
CA ILE A 48 5.47 11.14 -9.21
C ILE A 48 4.97 11.02 -7.78
N GLU A 49 5.61 10.15 -7.00
CA GLU A 49 5.32 10.00 -5.58
C GLU A 49 6.49 10.49 -4.76
N LYS A 50 6.19 11.28 -3.72
CA LYS A 50 7.15 11.76 -2.73
C LYS A 50 6.65 11.36 -1.35
N PHE A 51 7.46 10.60 -0.65
CA PHE A 51 7.19 10.16 0.70
C PHE A 51 8.28 10.68 1.63
N THR A 52 7.88 11.36 2.69
CA THR A 52 8.80 11.88 3.70
C THR A 52 8.34 11.50 5.09
N ILE A 53 9.30 11.31 6.01
CA ILE A 53 9.07 11.05 7.44
C ILE A 53 9.87 12.08 8.22
N ASP A 54 9.21 12.79 9.14
CA ASP A 54 9.87 13.72 10.05
C ASP A 54 10.43 13.01 11.31
N ASP A 55 11.21 13.74 12.13
CA ASP A 55 11.80 13.21 13.36
C ASP A 55 10.76 12.77 14.41
N GLY A 56 9.51 13.20 14.29
CA GLY A 56 8.39 12.79 15.13
C GLY A 56 7.66 11.54 14.62
N GLY A 57 8.14 10.93 13.53
CA GLY A 57 7.51 9.79 12.87
C GLY A 57 6.21 10.14 12.13
N ASN A 58 5.97 11.43 11.82
CA ASN A 58 4.87 11.80 10.97
C ASN A 58 5.30 11.65 9.51
N TYR A 59 4.43 11.04 8.69
CA TYR A 59 4.68 10.94 7.27
C TYR A 59 3.82 11.93 6.48
N HIS A 60 4.37 12.36 5.34
CA HIS A 60 3.67 13.06 4.27
C HIS A 60 3.97 12.33 2.97
N LEU A 61 2.91 11.88 2.29
CA LEU A 61 2.96 11.20 1.01
C LEU A 61 2.13 11.99 0.00
N GLU A 62 2.79 12.44 -1.06
CA GLU A 62 2.18 13.12 -2.19
C GLU A 62 2.32 12.28 -3.46
N SER A 63 1.24 12.11 -4.21
CA SER A 63 1.22 11.43 -5.50
C SER A 63 0.62 12.36 -6.56
N ILE A 64 1.44 12.77 -7.54
CA ILE A 64 1.06 13.70 -8.61
C ILE A 64 1.00 12.95 -9.92
N MET A 65 -0.20 12.84 -10.50
CA MET A 65 -0.42 12.29 -11.84
C MET A 65 -0.51 13.43 -12.85
N LYS A 66 0.38 13.40 -13.84
CA LYS A 66 0.44 14.35 -14.95
C LYS A 66 0.15 13.65 -16.27
N GLY A 67 -0.91 14.09 -16.94
CA GLY A 67 -1.23 13.61 -18.30
C GLY A 67 -0.32 14.21 -19.37
N ILE A 68 -0.21 13.51 -20.50
CA ILE A 68 0.44 14.03 -21.73
C ILE A 68 -0.58 14.19 -22.85
N GLY A 69 -0.25 15.00 -23.87
CA GLY A 69 -1.15 15.25 -25.01
C GLY A 69 -2.52 15.77 -24.56
N LEU A 70 -3.59 15.13 -25.01
CA LEU A 70 -4.95 15.51 -24.66
C LEU A 70 -5.27 15.32 -23.18
N TYR A 71 -4.60 14.39 -22.50
CA TYR A 71 -4.79 14.13 -21.08
C TYR A 71 -4.27 15.27 -20.20
N ALA A 72 -3.30 16.06 -20.67
CA ALA A 72 -2.81 17.25 -19.97
C ALA A 72 -3.88 18.33 -19.78
N LEU A 73 -4.91 18.36 -20.64
CA LEU A 73 -6.02 19.33 -20.56
C LEU A 73 -6.89 19.14 -19.30
N PHE A 74 -6.86 17.96 -18.67
CA PHE A 74 -7.59 17.69 -17.44
C PHE A 74 -6.89 18.24 -16.19
N GLY A 75 -5.67 18.76 -16.32
CA GLY A 75 -4.83 19.22 -15.23
C GLY A 75 -4.29 18.06 -14.37
N ASP A 76 -3.39 18.38 -13.46
CA ASP A 76 -2.75 17.39 -12.59
C ASP A 76 -3.75 16.86 -11.55
N ARG A 77 -3.71 15.55 -11.31
CA ARG A 77 -4.40 14.95 -10.18
C ARG A 77 -3.41 14.76 -9.06
N VAL A 78 -3.69 15.38 -7.90
CA VAL A 78 -2.84 15.29 -6.71
C VAL A 78 -3.58 14.55 -5.61
N LEU A 79 -2.90 13.57 -5.02
CA LEU A 79 -3.33 12.84 -3.84
C LEU A 79 -2.35 13.13 -2.72
N ILE A 80 -2.83 13.43 -1.52
CA ILE A 80 -1.99 13.69 -0.36
C ILE A 80 -2.49 12.84 0.79
N SER A 81 -1.59 12.08 1.41
CA SER A 81 -1.85 11.32 2.63
C SER A 81 -0.87 11.75 3.71
N GLU A 82 -1.40 12.07 4.88
CA GLU A 82 -0.64 12.47 6.05
C GLU A 82 -1.04 11.62 7.25
N GLY A 83 -0.07 11.28 8.11
CA GLY A 83 -0.33 10.48 9.30
C GLY A 83 0.93 10.18 10.09
N LYS A 84 0.92 9.05 10.78
CA LYS A 84 2.07 8.57 11.57
C LYS A 84 2.51 7.19 11.12
N ILE A 85 3.80 6.93 11.23
CA ILE A 85 4.35 5.58 11.18
C ILE A 85 4.23 4.97 12.58
N THR A 86 3.72 3.76 12.63
CA THR A 86 3.59 2.95 13.85
C THR A 86 4.27 1.59 13.66
N PHE A 87 4.35 0.77 14.68
CA PHE A 87 4.85 -0.61 14.55
C PHE A 87 3.94 -1.50 13.66
N GLU A 88 2.66 -1.12 13.50
CA GLU A 88 1.71 -1.81 12.60
C GLU A 88 1.70 -1.24 11.18
N GLY A 89 2.50 -0.21 10.91
CA GLY A 89 2.60 0.47 9.62
C GLY A 89 2.05 1.89 9.62
N LEU A 90 1.53 2.30 8.46
CA LEU A 90 1.00 3.64 8.27
C LEU A 90 -0.35 3.79 8.97
N LYS A 91 -0.50 4.88 9.70
CA LYS A 91 -1.75 5.29 10.35
C LYS A 91 -2.17 6.66 9.81
N PRO A 92 -2.95 6.70 8.71
CA PRO A 92 -3.38 7.95 8.12
C PRO A 92 -4.18 8.81 9.10
N LYS A 93 -3.98 10.11 9.06
CA LYS A 93 -4.77 11.11 9.79
C LYS A 93 -5.67 11.88 8.85
N ARG A 94 -5.16 12.14 7.62
CA ARG A 94 -5.85 12.92 6.60
C ARG A 94 -5.46 12.44 5.22
N PHE A 95 -6.45 12.39 4.33
CA PHE A 95 -6.26 12.10 2.91
C PHE A 95 -7.02 13.12 2.06
N GLU A 96 -6.36 13.66 1.04
CA GLU A 96 -6.92 14.65 0.14
C GLU A 96 -6.82 14.19 -1.32
N VAL A 97 -7.84 14.53 -2.09
CA VAL A 97 -7.92 14.31 -3.53
C VAL A 97 -8.17 15.65 -4.22
N HIS A 98 -7.23 16.07 -5.06
CA HIS A 98 -7.36 17.25 -5.90
C HIS A 98 -7.42 16.82 -7.37
N GLN A 99 -8.50 17.18 -8.06
CA GLN A 99 -8.80 16.73 -9.43
C GLN A 99 -8.54 17.80 -10.47
N GLY A 100 -7.29 18.21 -10.64
CA GLY A 100 -6.88 19.15 -11.67
C GLY A 100 -7.80 20.35 -11.79
N SER A 101 -8.34 20.58 -13.00
CA SER A 101 -9.28 21.67 -13.26
C SER A 101 -10.69 21.43 -12.70
N ASN A 102 -11.03 20.19 -12.31
CA ASN A 102 -12.38 19.84 -11.84
C ASN A 102 -12.47 19.80 -10.31
N THR A 103 -12.41 20.96 -9.66
CA THR A 103 -12.43 21.10 -8.20
C THR A 103 -13.70 20.54 -7.54
N SER A 104 -14.81 20.40 -8.29
CA SER A 104 -16.03 19.78 -7.75
C SER A 104 -15.86 18.30 -7.42
N LYS A 105 -14.79 17.68 -7.87
CA LYS A 105 -14.41 16.29 -7.56
C LYS A 105 -13.34 16.17 -6.47
N ASN A 106 -12.93 17.29 -5.86
CA ASN A 106 -12.03 17.25 -4.72
C ASN A 106 -12.71 16.55 -3.55
N ALA A 107 -11.90 15.87 -2.74
CA ALA A 107 -12.37 15.19 -1.55
C ALA A 107 -11.38 15.35 -0.41
N ILE A 108 -11.88 15.35 0.81
CA ILE A 108 -11.08 15.33 2.04
C ILE A 108 -11.63 14.21 2.90
N VAL A 109 -10.74 13.43 3.46
CA VAL A 109 -11.04 12.35 4.40
C VAL A 109 -10.23 12.55 5.66
N ASP A 110 -10.90 12.73 6.79
CA ASP A 110 -10.27 12.79 8.10
C ASP A 110 -10.49 11.45 8.84
N PHE A 111 -9.42 10.92 9.44
CA PHE A 111 -9.41 9.68 10.22
C PHE A 111 -9.41 10.03 11.70
N ASP A 112 -10.57 9.96 12.34
CA ASP A 112 -10.74 10.14 13.78
C ASP A 112 -10.57 8.79 14.48
N TRP A 113 -9.33 8.46 14.79
CA TRP A 113 -8.97 7.19 15.43
C TRP A 113 -9.48 7.06 16.88
N GLU A 114 -9.65 8.17 17.58
CA GLU A 114 -10.14 8.17 18.96
C GLU A 114 -11.61 7.76 19.01
N ASN A 115 -12.42 8.29 18.09
CA ASN A 115 -13.84 7.99 17.97
C ASN A 115 -14.15 6.88 16.95
N GLN A 116 -13.11 6.30 16.33
CA GLN A 116 -13.23 5.28 15.28
C GLN A 116 -14.14 5.71 14.13
N LYS A 117 -13.98 6.94 13.65
CA LYS A 117 -14.78 7.53 12.58
C LYS A 117 -13.92 7.95 11.40
N LEU A 118 -14.44 7.70 10.21
CA LEU A 118 -13.98 8.26 8.95
C LEU A 118 -14.95 9.36 8.55
N ILE A 119 -14.45 10.57 8.37
CA ILE A 119 -15.26 11.73 7.97
C ILE A 119 -14.87 12.09 6.54
N THR A 120 -15.74 11.82 5.59
CA THR A 120 -15.50 12.09 4.17
C THR A 120 -16.31 13.30 3.72
N ARG A 121 -15.62 14.29 3.12
CA ARG A 121 -16.23 15.47 2.48
C ARG A 121 -16.02 15.39 0.99
N TYR A 122 -17.10 15.26 0.25
CA TYR A 122 -17.11 15.14 -1.20
C TYR A 122 -18.34 15.81 -1.80
N LYS A 123 -18.17 16.66 -2.82
CA LYS A 123 -19.26 17.37 -3.52
C LYS A 123 -20.22 18.11 -2.59
N GLY A 124 -19.68 18.78 -1.57
CA GLY A 124 -20.48 19.55 -0.59
C GLY A 124 -21.23 18.70 0.44
N SER A 125 -21.10 17.38 0.40
CA SER A 125 -21.69 16.48 1.39
C SER A 125 -20.63 15.97 2.36
N GLU A 126 -21.01 15.74 3.61
CA GLU A 126 -20.20 15.06 4.63
C GLU A 126 -20.86 13.72 4.99
N THR A 127 -20.07 12.67 5.00
CA THR A 127 -20.46 11.34 5.48
C THR A 127 -19.57 10.90 6.63
N LYS A 128 -20.13 10.10 7.56
CA LYS A 128 -19.39 9.51 8.70
C LYS A 128 -19.61 8.02 8.70
N GLU A 129 -18.52 7.27 8.69
CA GLU A 129 -18.52 5.80 8.71
C GLU A 129 -17.64 5.31 9.86
N ASN A 130 -17.88 4.10 10.36
CA ASN A 130 -16.96 3.49 11.33
C ASN A 130 -15.72 2.99 10.59
N ILE A 131 -14.53 3.21 11.16
CA ILE A 131 -13.29 2.68 10.62
C ILE A 131 -12.80 1.48 11.42
N GLU A 132 -12.14 0.57 10.73
CA GLU A 132 -11.46 -0.59 11.30
C GLU A 132 -9.99 -0.24 11.60
N ASN A 133 -9.36 -1.04 12.45
CA ASN A 133 -7.91 -0.95 12.62
C ASN A 133 -7.20 -1.18 11.28
N LYS A 134 -6.03 -0.56 11.10
CA LYS A 134 -5.25 -0.60 9.85
C LYS A 134 -5.96 -0.01 8.62
N THR A 135 -7.04 0.77 8.81
CA THR A 135 -7.66 1.48 7.69
C THR A 135 -6.65 2.40 7.01
N GLN A 136 -6.58 2.33 5.70
CA GLN A 136 -5.68 3.09 4.85
C GLN A 136 -6.45 4.08 3.97
N ASP A 137 -5.74 4.83 3.15
CA ASP A 137 -6.29 5.58 2.02
C ASP A 137 -5.76 5.04 0.68
N LEU A 138 -6.15 5.71 -0.42
CA LEU A 138 -5.89 5.25 -1.78
C LEU A 138 -4.40 5.17 -2.16
N ILE A 139 -3.51 5.81 -1.42
CA ILE A 139 -2.06 5.79 -1.68
C ILE A 139 -1.26 5.19 -0.53
N SER A 140 -1.67 5.40 0.73
CA SER A 140 -0.95 4.85 1.88
C SER A 140 -0.94 3.32 1.90
N TYR A 141 -1.98 2.65 1.37
CA TYR A 141 -2.05 1.18 1.34
C TYR A 141 -0.89 0.53 0.57
N LEU A 142 -0.34 1.22 -0.44
CA LEU A 142 0.79 0.71 -1.22
C LEU A 142 2.05 0.57 -0.37
N TYR A 143 2.24 1.47 0.59
CA TYR A 143 3.37 1.44 1.53
C TYR A 143 3.09 0.56 2.74
N GLN A 144 1.81 0.31 3.04
CA GLN A 144 1.38 -0.61 4.10
C GLN A 144 1.85 -2.05 3.83
N PHE A 145 2.01 -2.45 2.57
CA PHE A 145 2.52 -3.79 2.23
C PHE A 145 3.90 -4.09 2.83
N ASN A 146 4.72 -3.09 3.15
CA ASN A 146 5.99 -3.29 3.85
C ASN A 146 5.81 -3.91 5.25
N TYR A 147 4.65 -3.74 5.86
CA TYR A 147 4.32 -4.17 7.22
C TYR A 147 3.43 -5.43 7.26
N GLU A 148 3.05 -5.97 6.10
CA GLU A 148 2.17 -7.12 6.03
C GLU A 148 2.93 -8.45 5.92
N ASN A 149 2.33 -9.51 6.47
CA ASN A 149 2.87 -10.86 6.40
C ASN A 149 2.43 -11.56 5.10
N PHE A 150 3.39 -11.83 4.20
CA PHE A 150 3.16 -12.49 2.92
C PHE A 150 3.20 -14.03 3.00
N ASP A 151 3.35 -14.59 4.19
CA ASP A 151 3.17 -16.02 4.42
C ASP A 151 1.70 -16.37 4.67
N GLU A 152 0.89 -15.38 5.02
CA GLU A 152 -0.55 -15.52 5.06
C GLU A 152 -1.13 -15.61 3.63
N PRO A 153 -2.17 -16.43 3.41
CA PRO A 153 -2.76 -16.61 2.08
C PRO A 153 -3.48 -15.37 1.56
N MET A 154 -3.91 -14.50 2.47
CA MET A 154 -4.64 -13.27 2.16
C MET A 154 -4.16 -12.11 3.02
N ILE A 155 -4.08 -10.93 2.40
CA ILE A 155 -3.82 -9.65 3.04
C ILE A 155 -5.09 -8.82 2.91
N GLU A 156 -5.60 -8.34 4.04
CA GLU A 156 -6.86 -7.58 4.09
C GLU A 156 -6.66 -6.24 4.76
N PHE A 157 -7.24 -5.22 4.19
CA PHE A 157 -7.39 -3.90 4.82
C PHE A 157 -8.58 -3.14 4.23
N ALA A 158 -9.06 -2.15 4.97
CA ALA A 158 -10.02 -1.21 4.45
C ALA A 158 -9.31 0.06 3.96
N ALA A 159 -9.82 0.70 2.92
CA ALA A 159 -9.27 1.96 2.45
C ALA A 159 -10.34 2.98 2.01
N ALA A 160 -10.04 4.25 2.31
CA ALA A 160 -10.81 5.39 1.87
C ALA A 160 -10.29 5.90 0.53
N THR A 161 -11.18 6.06 -0.44
CA THR A 161 -10.83 6.53 -1.80
C THR A 161 -11.15 8.01 -2.04
N GLY A 162 -11.60 8.73 -1.01
CA GLY A 162 -12.17 10.07 -1.12
C GLY A 162 -13.65 10.10 -1.54
N LYS A 163 -14.19 8.95 -2.00
CA LYS A 163 -15.62 8.81 -2.38
C LYS A 163 -16.28 7.62 -1.71
N LYS A 164 -15.52 6.61 -1.38
CA LYS A 164 -16.01 5.34 -0.84
C LYS A 164 -15.01 4.84 0.20
N TYR A 165 -15.54 4.15 1.17
CA TYR A 165 -14.80 3.31 2.10
C TYR A 165 -15.04 1.86 1.72
N LYS A 166 -14.00 1.08 1.48
CA LYS A 166 -14.08 -0.29 0.98
C LYS A 166 -13.08 -1.19 1.67
N LYS A 167 -13.44 -2.49 1.78
CA LYS A 167 -12.49 -3.56 2.09
C LYS A 167 -11.78 -4.01 0.82
N TYR A 168 -10.51 -4.26 0.95
CA TYR A 168 -9.66 -4.81 -0.09
C TYR A 168 -9.03 -6.09 0.42
N GLN A 169 -9.06 -7.10 -0.42
CA GLN A 169 -8.44 -8.39 -0.18
C GLN A 169 -7.45 -8.65 -1.32
N PHE A 170 -6.23 -9.03 -0.96
CA PHE A 170 -5.19 -9.40 -1.90
C PHE A 170 -4.72 -10.81 -1.59
N ARG A 171 -4.49 -11.60 -2.62
CA ARG A 171 -3.84 -12.89 -2.52
C ARG A 171 -2.43 -12.79 -3.10
N VAL A 172 -1.49 -13.51 -2.51
CA VAL A 172 -0.18 -13.71 -3.10
C VAL A 172 -0.32 -14.68 -4.28
N VAL A 173 0.12 -14.25 -5.47
CA VAL A 173 0.07 -15.05 -6.70
C VAL A 173 1.38 -15.79 -6.91
N ASP A 174 2.50 -15.07 -6.81
CA ASP A 174 3.83 -15.61 -6.96
C ASP A 174 4.84 -14.75 -6.17
N LYS A 175 5.76 -15.40 -5.47
CA LYS A 175 6.77 -14.74 -4.62
C LYS A 175 8.09 -14.47 -5.36
N LYS A 176 8.26 -14.94 -6.60
CA LYS A 176 9.52 -14.86 -7.37
C LYS A 176 9.29 -14.52 -8.84
N VAL A 177 8.69 -13.36 -9.07
CA VAL A 177 8.53 -12.84 -10.44
C VAL A 177 9.66 -11.87 -10.76
N GLU A 178 10.43 -12.14 -11.80
CA GLU A 178 11.43 -11.20 -12.29
C GLU A 178 10.80 -10.15 -13.21
N LEU A 179 11.06 -8.90 -12.89
CA LEU A 179 10.72 -7.74 -13.73
C LEU A 179 11.99 -7.02 -14.19
N SER A 180 12.06 -6.65 -15.45
CA SER A 180 13.14 -5.81 -15.98
C SER A 180 12.78 -4.34 -15.85
N LEU A 181 13.66 -3.57 -15.25
CA LEU A 181 13.61 -2.11 -15.17
C LEU A 181 14.87 -1.55 -15.84
N GLY A 182 14.75 -1.18 -17.13
CA GLY A 182 15.91 -0.88 -17.94
C GLY A 182 16.85 -2.09 -18.04
N SER A 183 18.09 -1.94 -17.56
CA SER A 183 19.11 -3.01 -17.52
C SER A 183 19.12 -3.84 -16.23
N ILE A 184 18.23 -3.53 -15.27
CA ILE A 184 18.19 -4.16 -13.97
C ILE A 184 17.06 -5.18 -13.92
N ASN A 185 17.35 -6.40 -13.44
CA ASN A 185 16.33 -7.40 -13.12
C ASN A 185 16.01 -7.35 -11.62
N ILE A 186 14.73 -7.23 -11.31
CA ILE A 186 14.22 -7.07 -9.95
C ILE A 186 13.35 -8.27 -9.61
N GLU A 187 13.69 -8.99 -8.55
CA GLU A 187 12.81 -10.03 -8.01
C GLU A 187 11.67 -9.40 -7.21
N THR A 188 10.44 -9.76 -7.57
CA THR A 188 9.22 -9.22 -6.99
C THR A 188 8.27 -10.31 -6.51
N THR A 189 7.43 -9.95 -5.54
CA THR A 189 6.23 -10.71 -5.18
C THR A 189 5.03 -10.12 -5.90
N SER A 190 4.31 -10.93 -6.67
CA SER A 190 3.05 -10.54 -7.32
C SER A 190 1.88 -10.82 -6.39
N ILE A 191 1.06 -9.80 -6.15
CA ILE A 191 -0.23 -9.90 -5.43
C ILE A 191 -1.36 -9.45 -6.32
N GLN A 192 -2.57 -9.96 -6.06
CA GLN A 192 -3.74 -9.69 -6.88
C GLN A 192 -4.96 -9.44 -6.00
N SER A 193 -5.69 -8.35 -6.27
CA SER A 193 -6.94 -8.07 -5.57
C SER A 193 -8.01 -9.09 -5.95
N ILE A 194 -8.88 -9.39 -4.99
CA ILE A 194 -10.04 -10.24 -5.19
C ILE A 194 -11.24 -9.32 -5.39
N ALA A 195 -11.90 -9.41 -6.54
CA ALA A 195 -13.10 -8.62 -6.80
C ALA A 195 -14.27 -9.13 -5.95
N GLU A 196 -15.06 -8.23 -5.37
CA GLU A 196 -16.28 -8.58 -4.60
C GLU A 196 -17.33 -9.30 -5.43
N LYS A 197 -17.33 -9.09 -6.76
CA LYS A 197 -18.27 -9.72 -7.71
C LYS A 197 -17.47 -10.31 -8.86
N ASP A 198 -17.87 -11.51 -9.29
CA ASP A 198 -17.36 -12.26 -10.44
C ASP A 198 -15.94 -12.85 -10.30
N GLY A 199 -15.27 -12.74 -9.13
CA GLY A 199 -13.96 -13.35 -8.87
C GLY A 199 -12.83 -12.87 -9.78
N LYS A 200 -13.06 -11.83 -10.60
CA LYS A 200 -12.03 -11.26 -11.49
C LYS A 200 -11.14 -10.29 -10.74
N PRO A 201 -9.83 -10.42 -10.85
CA PRO A 201 -8.91 -9.47 -10.26
C PRO A 201 -9.05 -8.10 -10.93
N GLU A 202 -9.17 -7.06 -10.12
CA GLU A 202 -9.21 -5.68 -10.60
C GLU A 202 -7.81 -5.05 -10.59
N THR A 203 -6.96 -5.44 -9.65
CA THR A 203 -5.62 -4.87 -9.46
C THR A 203 -4.60 -5.96 -9.23
N GLN A 204 -3.49 -5.90 -9.93
CA GLN A 204 -2.30 -6.71 -9.69
C GLN A 204 -1.12 -5.78 -9.38
N ILE A 205 -0.34 -6.12 -8.36
CA ILE A 205 0.79 -5.32 -7.90
C ILE A 205 2.02 -6.23 -7.80
N TRP A 206 3.14 -5.77 -8.30
CA TRP A 206 4.45 -6.41 -8.15
C TRP A 206 5.28 -5.59 -7.18
N LEU A 207 5.59 -6.19 -6.05
CA LEU A 207 6.29 -5.58 -4.92
C LEU A 207 7.74 -6.06 -4.88
N HIS A 208 8.68 -5.16 -4.73
CA HIS A 208 10.11 -5.49 -4.62
C HIS A 208 10.38 -6.37 -3.39
N ASN A 209 11.01 -7.54 -3.57
CA ASN A 209 11.18 -8.50 -2.48
C ASN A 209 12.09 -8.01 -1.35
N LYS A 210 13.07 -7.18 -1.64
CA LYS A 210 14.12 -6.77 -0.70
C LYS A 210 14.04 -5.31 -0.27
N LEU A 211 13.41 -4.44 -1.09
CA LEU A 211 13.42 -3.00 -0.90
C LEU A 211 12.03 -2.49 -0.47
N TYR A 212 11.76 -2.53 0.83
CA TYR A 212 10.56 -1.98 1.47
C TYR A 212 9.22 -2.42 0.83
N ARG A 213 9.20 -3.53 0.10
CA ARG A 213 8.05 -3.97 -0.71
C ARG A 213 7.44 -2.86 -1.56
N LEU A 214 8.30 -2.00 -2.11
CA LEU A 214 7.86 -0.92 -2.98
C LEU A 214 7.20 -1.47 -4.25
N PRO A 215 6.12 -0.85 -4.72
CA PRO A 215 5.47 -1.26 -5.96
C PRO A 215 6.36 -0.92 -7.17
N ILE A 216 6.79 -1.96 -7.89
CA ILE A 216 7.56 -1.81 -9.13
C ILE A 216 6.61 -1.67 -10.32
N ARG A 217 5.48 -2.39 -10.27
CA ARG A 217 4.41 -2.29 -11.27
C ARG A 217 3.07 -2.40 -10.57
N ILE A 218 2.11 -1.61 -11.03
CA ILE A 218 0.70 -1.71 -10.65
C ILE A 218 -0.10 -1.80 -11.95
N ARG A 219 -0.92 -2.85 -12.08
CA ARG A 219 -1.83 -3.06 -13.20
C ARG A 219 -3.25 -3.05 -12.69
N TYR A 220 -4.09 -2.24 -13.29
CA TYR A 220 -5.51 -2.21 -13.05
C TYR A 220 -6.27 -2.61 -14.32
N GLN A 221 -7.13 -3.60 -14.22
CA GLN A 221 -8.00 -4.02 -15.32
C GLN A 221 -9.37 -3.38 -15.14
N GLU A 222 -9.76 -2.55 -16.10
CA GLU A 222 -11.08 -1.92 -16.12
C GLU A 222 -12.16 -2.91 -16.61
N LYS A 223 -13.42 -2.63 -16.25
CA LYS A 223 -14.57 -3.48 -16.63
C LYS A 223 -14.80 -3.57 -18.14
N ASN A 224 -14.36 -2.56 -18.90
CA ASN A 224 -14.42 -2.51 -20.36
C ASN A 224 -13.31 -3.33 -21.04
N GLY A 225 -12.43 -3.96 -20.25
CA GLY A 225 -11.29 -4.73 -20.74
C GLY A 225 -10.00 -3.92 -20.93
N SER A 226 -10.03 -2.60 -20.78
CA SER A 226 -8.81 -1.77 -20.83
C SER A 226 -7.91 -2.08 -19.65
N THR A 227 -6.61 -1.98 -19.86
CA THR A 227 -5.58 -2.16 -18.84
C THR A 227 -4.86 -0.85 -18.61
N LEU A 228 -4.89 -0.34 -17.38
CA LEU A 228 -4.11 0.79 -16.91
C LEU A 228 -2.90 0.27 -16.14
N GLU A 229 -1.70 0.74 -16.46
CA GLU A 229 -0.47 0.32 -15.77
C GLU A 229 0.34 1.52 -15.30
N GLN A 230 0.92 1.38 -14.11
CA GLN A 230 2.00 2.23 -13.61
C GLN A 230 3.26 1.37 -13.52
N ASN A 231 4.29 1.73 -14.25
CA ASN A 231 5.58 1.05 -14.26
C ASN A 231 6.63 1.99 -13.68
N LEU A 232 7.34 1.57 -12.62
CA LEU A 232 8.43 2.36 -12.04
C LEU A 232 9.51 2.58 -13.10
N VAL A 233 9.92 3.84 -13.29
CA VAL A 233 10.98 4.20 -14.25
C VAL A 233 12.16 4.90 -13.59
N GLN A 234 11.97 5.47 -12.39
CA GLN A 234 13.03 6.16 -11.65
C GLN A 234 12.73 6.19 -10.15
N THR A 235 13.77 6.07 -9.35
CA THR A 235 13.72 6.29 -7.89
C THR A 235 15.05 6.88 -7.42
N ASN A 236 15.04 7.51 -6.24
CA ASN A 236 16.25 7.96 -5.54
C ASN A 236 16.93 6.84 -4.73
N LEU A 237 16.38 5.62 -4.74
CA LEU A 237 16.97 4.45 -4.08
C LEU A 237 17.84 3.66 -5.06
N ASP A 238 18.89 3.02 -4.54
CA ASP A 238 19.63 2.01 -5.29
C ASP A 238 18.87 0.69 -5.29
N LEU A 239 18.28 0.35 -6.44
CA LEU A 239 17.51 -0.88 -6.62
C LEU A 239 18.37 -2.15 -6.60
N ASN A 240 19.71 -2.03 -6.68
CA ASN A 240 20.65 -3.14 -6.61
C ASN A 240 21.27 -3.32 -5.21
N ALA A 241 20.97 -2.45 -4.25
CA ALA A 241 21.66 -2.38 -2.95
C ALA A 241 21.42 -3.59 -2.01
N PHE A 242 20.75 -4.70 -2.48
CA PHE A 242 20.43 -5.86 -1.63
C PHE A 242 20.51 -7.20 -2.35
#